data_0cae405c8b42c74f811eff950a80be71
#
_entry.id   0cae405c8b42c74f811eff950a80be71
#
_cell.length_a   1.000
_cell.length_b   1.000
_cell.length_c   1.000
_cell.angle_alpha   90.00
_cell.angle_beta   90.00
_cell.angle_gamma   90.00
#
_symmetry.space_group_name_H-M   'P 1'
#
loop_
_entity.id
_entity.type
_entity.pdbx_description
1 polymer ?
#
loop_
_entity_poly.entity_id
_entity_poly.type
_entity_poly.pdbx_seq_one_letter_code
_entity_poly.pdbx_strand_id
1 'polypeptide(L)'
;MAYYQGKRVEDTEMQSPYAENITENMKFVFSQLSEKDRRLYAGIEAQKLQRGGQNYIANLFECSPKTIRRGQKELEDTKLLPEKERIRHKGGGRKHILGEHSDLNEKFEQVLEENTAGSPMNEEIRWTNLTPNQIAEGMSTKEQSVSAYTVKQLLKKNKYKKRKARKSKSLGTSPFRDEQFKTIATLRKEYMAAGLPIISIDTKKKELLGNLYREGRLYTKEILRVYDHDFPYLADGVVIPYTIYDLRHNRAYVYLGTSKDTAEFVVDCIRHWWRNYGSELYPTASALLVLADGGGSNSSRHFVFKAELEKLAIDLSIEIRMAHYPPYCSKWNPIEHRVFPHLTRAMQGVILTSHKLVQTLLEKATTRTGLKVVVNIFENIYQIGRKVADDYKATMRIVFDDFLGQWNYRALPLAAPI
;
A
#
# COMPACT_ATOMS: atom_id res chain seq x y z
N MET A 1 6.24 16.72 -102.00
CA MET A 1 4.95 16.60 -101.31
C MET A 1 4.67 15.13 -101.04
N ALA A 2 4.75 14.71 -99.83
CA ALA A 2 4.29 13.39 -99.39
C ALA A 2 3.84 13.51 -97.95
N TYR A 3 2.58 13.32 -97.68
CA TYR A 3 1.92 13.37 -96.39
C TYR A 3 2.27 12.11 -95.62
N TYR A 4 2.73 12.30 -94.38
CA TYR A 4 2.82 11.24 -93.39
C TYR A 4 1.56 11.30 -92.52
N GLN A 5 0.71 10.31 -92.64
CA GLN A 5 -0.41 10.02 -91.76
C GLN A 5 0.13 9.33 -90.51
N GLY A 6 -0.03 10.00 -89.36
CA GLY A 6 0.28 9.41 -88.05
C GLY A 6 -0.83 8.39 -87.68
N LYS A 7 -0.43 7.15 -87.45
CA LYS A 7 -1.30 6.14 -86.77
C LYS A 7 -1.41 6.50 -85.30
N ARG A 8 -2.61 6.74 -84.82
CA ARG A 8 -2.97 6.71 -83.42
C ARG A 8 -2.72 5.33 -82.89
N VAL A 9 -1.92 5.26 -81.83
CA VAL A 9 -1.80 4.04 -81.00
C VAL A 9 -3.07 3.95 -80.17
N GLU A 10 -3.89 2.93 -80.42
CA GLU A 10 -5.06 2.60 -79.58
C GLU A 10 -4.57 2.27 -78.17
N ASP A 11 -5.09 2.97 -77.16
CA ASP A 11 -4.97 2.61 -75.76
C ASP A 11 -5.58 1.23 -75.55
N THR A 12 -4.74 0.20 -75.52
CA THR A 12 -5.13 -1.14 -75.07
C THR A 12 -5.43 -1.03 -73.59
N GLU A 13 -6.68 -1.03 -73.19
CA GLU A 13 -7.12 -1.27 -71.80
C GLU A 13 -6.43 -2.55 -71.29
N MET A 14 -5.48 -2.37 -70.38
CA MET A 14 -4.86 -3.50 -69.70
C MET A 14 -5.93 -4.22 -68.89
N GLN A 15 -6.43 -5.37 -69.35
CA GLN A 15 -7.32 -6.24 -68.59
C GLN A 15 -6.69 -6.47 -67.19
N SER A 16 -7.47 -6.18 -66.15
CA SER A 16 -7.03 -6.41 -64.79
C SER A 16 -6.66 -7.91 -64.61
N PRO A 17 -5.45 -8.23 -64.09
CA PRO A 17 -5.05 -9.61 -63.90
C PRO A 17 -5.90 -10.39 -62.91
N TYR A 18 -6.73 -9.70 -62.10
CA TYR A 18 -7.65 -10.29 -61.16
C TYR A 18 -9.08 -9.78 -61.39
N ALA A 19 -10.08 -10.64 -61.12
CA ALA A 19 -11.47 -10.24 -61.10
C ALA A 19 -11.77 -9.21 -60.02
N GLU A 20 -12.78 -8.37 -60.22
CA GLU A 20 -13.08 -7.24 -59.29
C GLU A 20 -13.32 -7.70 -57.86
N ASN A 21 -14.09 -8.75 -57.64
CA ASN A 21 -14.33 -9.33 -56.32
C ASN A 21 -13.05 -9.83 -55.63
N ILE A 22 -12.08 -10.31 -56.43
CA ILE A 22 -10.79 -10.75 -55.90
C ILE A 22 -9.96 -9.54 -55.47
N THR A 23 -9.92 -8.46 -56.25
CA THR A 23 -9.20 -7.24 -55.91
C THR A 23 -9.74 -6.57 -54.66
N GLU A 24 -11.06 -6.56 -54.46
CA GLU A 24 -11.68 -6.05 -53.22
C GLU A 24 -11.27 -6.89 -52.01
N ASN A 25 -11.34 -8.20 -52.09
CA ASN A 25 -10.89 -9.09 -51.03
C ASN A 25 -9.40 -8.93 -50.72
N MET A 26 -8.56 -8.77 -51.73
CA MET A 26 -7.13 -8.49 -51.57
C MET A 26 -6.85 -7.17 -50.83
N LYS A 27 -7.57 -6.10 -51.19
CA LYS A 27 -7.50 -4.80 -50.47
C LYS A 27 -7.94 -4.96 -49.03
N PHE A 28 -9.04 -5.67 -48.79
CA PHE A 28 -9.50 -5.92 -47.41
C PHE A 28 -8.45 -6.65 -46.58
N VAL A 29 -7.92 -7.79 -47.09
CA VAL A 29 -6.87 -8.55 -46.41
C VAL A 29 -5.66 -7.65 -46.15
N PHE A 30 -5.17 -6.93 -47.16
CA PHE A 30 -4.04 -6.03 -47.04
C PHE A 30 -4.23 -4.99 -45.93
N SER A 31 -5.46 -4.48 -45.77
CA SER A 31 -5.79 -3.50 -44.72
C SER A 31 -5.64 -4.05 -43.28
N GLN A 32 -5.88 -5.36 -43.11
CA GLN A 32 -5.81 -6.03 -41.82
C GLN A 32 -4.37 -6.45 -41.40
N LEU A 33 -3.46 -6.51 -42.35
CA LEU A 33 -2.08 -7.00 -42.12
C LEU A 33 -1.21 -5.97 -41.41
N SER A 34 -0.21 -6.44 -40.63
CA SER A 34 0.84 -5.60 -40.09
C SER A 34 1.75 -5.00 -41.19
N GLU A 35 2.49 -3.93 -40.88
CA GLU A 35 3.41 -3.30 -41.84
C GLU A 35 4.38 -4.33 -42.49
N LYS A 36 4.86 -5.28 -41.70
CA LYS A 36 5.73 -6.35 -42.18
C LYS A 36 4.98 -7.27 -43.13
N ASP A 37 3.82 -7.75 -42.71
CA ASP A 37 3.03 -8.72 -43.47
C ASP A 37 2.45 -8.10 -44.74
N ARG A 38 2.07 -6.82 -44.74
CA ARG A 38 1.73 -6.04 -45.94
C ARG A 38 2.82 -6.07 -47.00
N ARG A 39 4.09 -5.83 -46.57
CA ARG A 39 5.20 -5.86 -47.52
C ARG A 39 5.39 -7.24 -48.13
N LEU A 40 5.32 -8.29 -47.30
CA LEU A 40 5.47 -9.66 -47.76
C LEU A 40 4.36 -10.07 -48.70
N TYR A 41 3.10 -9.78 -48.32
CA TYR A 41 1.93 -10.09 -49.14
C TYR A 41 1.99 -9.39 -50.51
N ALA A 42 2.26 -8.08 -50.51
CA ALA A 42 2.43 -7.33 -51.73
C ALA A 42 3.60 -7.84 -52.58
N GLY A 43 4.69 -8.30 -51.96
CA GLY A 43 5.83 -8.92 -52.63
C GLY A 43 5.47 -10.20 -53.34
N ILE A 44 4.69 -11.11 -52.69
CA ILE A 44 4.21 -12.36 -53.25
C ILE A 44 3.29 -12.12 -54.44
N GLU A 45 2.35 -11.23 -54.28
CA GLU A 45 1.35 -10.94 -55.35
C GLU A 45 2.04 -10.30 -56.59
N ALA A 46 3.04 -9.43 -56.35
CA ALA A 46 3.79 -8.85 -57.45
C ALA A 46 4.69 -9.89 -58.17
N GLN A 47 5.24 -10.89 -57.44
CA GLN A 47 5.98 -11.99 -58.07
C GLN A 47 5.10 -12.87 -58.98
N LYS A 48 3.87 -13.17 -58.58
CA LYS A 48 2.94 -13.94 -59.37
C LYS A 48 2.66 -13.31 -60.73
N LEU A 49 2.60 -11.99 -60.80
CA LEU A 49 2.30 -11.24 -62.01
C LEU A 49 3.49 -10.97 -62.90
N GLN A 50 4.69 -11.33 -62.49
CA GLN A 50 5.97 -11.17 -63.23
C GLN A 50 6.17 -9.73 -63.76
N ARG A 51 6.33 -9.55 -65.06
CA ARG A 51 6.59 -8.24 -65.68
C ARG A 51 5.43 -7.30 -65.51
N GLY A 52 5.64 -6.15 -64.89
CA GLY A 52 4.63 -5.14 -64.60
C GLY A 52 3.90 -5.33 -63.24
N GLY A 53 4.04 -6.51 -62.59
CA GLY A 53 3.35 -6.82 -61.35
C GLY A 53 3.62 -5.86 -60.21
N GLN A 54 4.87 -5.34 -60.08
CA GLN A 54 5.18 -4.35 -59.02
C GLN A 54 4.35 -3.07 -59.16
N ASN A 55 4.21 -2.56 -60.37
CA ASN A 55 3.44 -1.33 -60.57
C ASN A 55 1.94 -1.56 -60.40
N TYR A 56 1.43 -2.69 -60.90
CA TYR A 56 0.01 -3.07 -60.72
C TYR A 56 -0.36 -3.20 -59.22
N ILE A 57 0.45 -3.97 -58.46
CA ILE A 57 0.20 -4.17 -57.04
C ILE A 57 0.40 -2.90 -56.21
N ALA A 58 1.38 -2.03 -56.62
CA ALA A 58 1.56 -0.73 -56.00
C ALA A 58 0.32 0.14 -56.11
N ASN A 59 -0.30 0.19 -57.30
CA ASN A 59 -1.51 0.91 -57.54
C ASN A 59 -2.71 0.27 -56.81
N LEU A 60 -2.82 -1.06 -56.85
CA LEU A 60 -3.93 -1.80 -56.21
C LEU A 60 -3.97 -1.55 -54.70
N PHE A 61 -2.82 -1.59 -54.04
CA PHE A 61 -2.68 -1.44 -52.56
C PHE A 61 -2.32 -0.02 -52.13
N GLU A 62 -2.26 0.93 -53.04
CA GLU A 62 -1.89 2.33 -52.78
C GLU A 62 -0.57 2.46 -51.98
N CYS A 63 0.41 1.65 -52.36
CA CYS A 63 1.69 1.60 -51.67
C CYS A 63 2.89 1.87 -52.59
N SER A 64 4.02 2.24 -52.01
CA SER A 64 5.20 2.52 -52.81
C SER A 64 5.80 1.26 -53.47
N PRO A 65 6.22 1.31 -54.75
CA PRO A 65 6.95 0.22 -55.41
C PRO A 65 8.24 -0.19 -54.63
N LYS A 66 8.83 0.75 -53.88
CA LYS A 66 9.95 0.43 -52.99
C LYS A 66 9.56 -0.53 -51.88
N THR A 67 8.35 -0.42 -51.35
CA THR A 67 7.79 -1.33 -50.32
C THR A 67 7.66 -2.75 -50.87
N ILE A 68 7.18 -2.90 -52.11
CA ILE A 68 7.03 -4.18 -52.80
C ILE A 68 8.38 -4.82 -53.05
N ARG A 69 9.32 -4.06 -53.64
CA ARG A 69 10.71 -4.55 -53.85
C ARG A 69 11.40 -5.00 -52.56
N ARG A 70 11.16 -4.28 -51.49
CA ARG A 70 11.65 -4.68 -50.18
C ARG A 70 11.00 -5.99 -49.70
N GLY A 71 9.67 -6.14 -49.86
CA GLY A 71 8.98 -7.38 -49.54
C GLY A 71 9.46 -8.57 -50.32
N GLN A 72 9.74 -8.41 -51.63
CA GLN A 72 10.34 -9.46 -52.50
C GLN A 72 11.74 -9.88 -52.01
N LYS A 73 12.61 -8.91 -51.66
CA LYS A 73 13.95 -9.22 -51.08
C LYS A 73 13.85 -9.92 -49.72
N GLU A 74 12.88 -9.50 -48.88
CA GLU A 74 12.66 -10.13 -47.57
C GLU A 74 12.13 -11.57 -47.72
N LEU A 75 11.45 -11.91 -48.81
CA LEU A 75 11.01 -13.26 -49.16
C LEU A 75 12.14 -14.15 -49.72
N GLU A 76 13.05 -13.56 -50.49
CA GLU A 76 14.22 -14.27 -51.05
C GLU A 76 15.24 -14.58 -49.96
N ASP A 77 15.46 -13.66 -49.01
CA ASP A 77 16.36 -13.84 -47.87
C ASP A 77 15.65 -13.53 -46.56
N THR A 78 15.18 -14.58 -45.91
CA THR A 78 14.46 -14.48 -44.63
C THR A 78 15.29 -13.91 -43.47
N LYS A 79 16.64 -13.84 -43.62
CA LYS A 79 17.49 -13.18 -42.64
C LYS A 79 17.32 -11.66 -42.62
N LEU A 80 16.72 -11.10 -43.67
CA LEU A 80 16.37 -9.69 -43.75
C LEU A 80 15.08 -9.36 -42.98
N LEU A 81 14.37 -10.36 -42.47
CA LEU A 81 13.19 -10.16 -41.65
C LEU A 81 13.56 -9.87 -40.19
N PRO A 82 12.80 -8.99 -39.48
CA PRO A 82 12.94 -8.85 -38.06
C PRO A 82 12.54 -10.15 -37.32
N GLU A 83 13.02 -10.30 -36.07
CA GLU A 83 12.65 -11.43 -35.19
C GLU A 83 11.13 -11.70 -35.23
N LYS A 84 10.74 -12.97 -35.06
CA LYS A 84 9.38 -13.48 -35.33
C LYS A 84 8.25 -12.65 -34.70
N GLU A 85 8.49 -12.05 -33.54
CA GLU A 85 7.49 -11.23 -32.81
C GLU A 85 7.59 -9.72 -33.09
N ARG A 86 8.49 -9.29 -34.00
CA ARG A 86 8.72 -7.87 -34.27
C ARG A 86 8.26 -7.49 -35.68
N ILE A 87 7.65 -6.31 -35.76
CA ILE A 87 7.27 -5.69 -37.05
C ILE A 87 8.49 -5.03 -37.71
N ARG A 88 9.42 -4.48 -36.91
CA ARG A 88 10.63 -3.75 -37.37
C ARG A 88 11.89 -4.31 -36.71
N HIS A 89 13.03 -4.15 -37.32
CA HIS A 89 14.33 -4.45 -36.74
C HIS A 89 14.56 -3.61 -35.45
N LYS A 90 15.42 -4.12 -34.57
CA LYS A 90 15.87 -3.40 -33.38
C LYS A 90 16.47 -2.06 -33.79
N GLY A 91 15.96 -0.96 -33.23
CA GLY A 91 16.36 0.41 -33.58
C GLY A 91 15.59 1.05 -34.74
N GLY A 92 14.70 0.31 -35.43
CA GLY A 92 13.88 0.82 -36.56
C GLY A 92 12.66 1.67 -36.14
N GLY A 93 12.52 2.04 -34.85
CA GLY A 93 11.49 2.93 -34.34
C GLY A 93 11.92 4.39 -34.30
N ARG A 94 11.04 5.26 -33.76
CA ARG A 94 11.39 6.64 -33.48
C ARG A 94 12.55 6.67 -32.46
N LYS A 95 13.60 7.39 -32.76
CA LYS A 95 14.73 7.55 -31.84
C LYS A 95 14.29 8.18 -30.52
N HIS A 96 14.89 7.75 -29.42
CA HIS A 96 14.61 8.35 -28.14
C HIS A 96 15.17 9.78 -28.07
N ILE A 97 14.33 10.72 -27.68
CA ILE A 97 14.69 12.14 -27.55
C ILE A 97 15.92 12.36 -26.66
N LEU A 98 16.12 11.50 -25.65
CA LEU A 98 17.31 11.52 -24.77
C LEU A 98 18.60 11.11 -25.45
N GLY A 99 18.57 10.48 -26.63
CA GLY A 99 19.73 10.15 -27.44
C GLY A 99 20.08 11.22 -28.48
N GLU A 100 19.14 12.09 -28.80
CA GLU A 100 19.31 13.15 -29.78
C GLU A 100 19.68 14.52 -29.14
N HIS A 101 19.29 14.74 -27.86
CA HIS A 101 19.47 15.99 -27.15
C HIS A 101 20.26 15.76 -25.86
N SER A 102 21.57 16.01 -25.89
CA SER A 102 22.47 15.88 -24.72
C SER A 102 22.22 16.94 -23.66
N ASP A 103 21.66 18.09 -24.04
CA ASP A 103 21.33 19.24 -23.18
C ASP A 103 20.13 19.01 -22.27
N LEU A 104 19.29 18.00 -22.55
CA LEU A 104 18.09 17.74 -21.75
C LEU A 104 18.39 17.35 -20.30
N ASN A 105 19.53 16.71 -20.03
CA ASN A 105 19.90 16.38 -18.66
C ASN A 105 20.33 17.63 -17.88
N GLU A 106 21.05 18.53 -18.51
CA GLU A 106 21.46 19.82 -17.89
C GLU A 106 20.26 20.70 -17.59
N LYS A 107 19.33 20.85 -18.54
CA LYS A 107 18.05 21.55 -18.32
C LYS A 107 17.23 20.92 -17.19
N PHE A 108 17.22 19.60 -17.11
CA PHE A 108 16.52 18.88 -16.03
C PHE A 108 17.14 19.18 -14.65
N GLU A 109 18.45 19.14 -14.53
CA GLU A 109 19.17 19.46 -13.29
C GLU A 109 18.95 20.94 -12.91
N GLN A 110 18.99 21.87 -13.86
CA GLN A 110 18.75 23.29 -13.63
C GLN A 110 17.32 23.53 -13.07
N VAL A 111 16.29 22.97 -13.70
CA VAL A 111 14.90 23.10 -13.21
C VAL A 111 14.75 22.49 -11.80
N LEU A 112 15.46 21.40 -11.52
CA LEU A 112 15.46 20.83 -10.18
C LEU A 112 16.19 21.72 -9.18
N GLU A 113 17.34 22.29 -9.51
CA GLU A 113 18.08 23.18 -8.60
C GLU A 113 17.28 24.39 -8.16
N GLU A 114 16.57 25.00 -9.08
CA GLU A 114 15.71 26.15 -8.80
C GLU A 114 14.50 25.82 -7.90
N ASN A 115 14.04 24.56 -7.91
CA ASN A 115 12.79 24.12 -7.27
C ASN A 115 13.00 22.94 -6.30
N THR A 116 14.23 22.71 -5.87
CA THR A 116 14.57 21.58 -5.00
C THR A 116 15.05 22.09 -3.66
N ALA A 117 14.45 21.58 -2.58
CA ALA A 117 15.01 21.75 -1.26
C ALA A 117 16.07 20.66 -1.03
N GLY A 118 17.23 21.07 -0.51
CA GLY A 118 18.29 20.19 -0.05
C GLY A 118 18.27 20.04 1.48
N SER A 119 18.95 19.03 2.00
CA SER A 119 19.18 18.93 3.42
C SER A 119 20.31 19.92 3.80
N PRO A 120 20.10 20.84 4.73
CA PRO A 120 21.18 21.72 5.19
C PRO A 120 22.32 20.97 5.91
N MET A 121 22.09 19.69 6.26
CA MET A 121 23.05 18.82 6.95
C MET A 121 23.73 17.80 6.03
N ASN A 122 23.23 17.61 4.82
CA ASN A 122 23.80 16.66 3.85
C ASN A 122 23.46 17.08 2.42
N GLU A 123 24.43 17.61 1.71
CA GLU A 123 24.30 18.10 0.32
C GLU A 123 23.95 17.01 -0.70
N GLU A 124 24.19 15.73 -0.38
CA GLU A 124 23.83 14.60 -1.23
C GLU A 124 22.31 14.32 -1.25
N ILE A 125 21.58 14.84 -0.25
CA ILE A 125 20.13 14.64 -0.15
C ILE A 125 19.40 15.78 -0.86
N ARG A 126 18.90 15.48 -2.05
CA ARG A 126 18.06 16.38 -2.84
C ARG A 126 16.66 15.81 -3.00
N TRP A 127 15.64 16.66 -2.91
CA TRP A 127 14.24 16.26 -3.17
C TRP A 127 13.47 17.38 -3.85
N THR A 128 12.47 17.00 -4.64
CA THR A 128 11.56 17.95 -5.27
C THR A 128 10.12 17.51 -5.12
N ASN A 129 9.22 18.47 -4.96
CA ASN A 129 7.77 18.27 -4.94
C ASN A 129 7.14 18.43 -6.34
N LEU A 130 7.92 18.83 -7.32
CA LEU A 130 7.43 19.02 -8.68
C LEU A 130 6.88 17.72 -9.26
N THR A 131 5.76 17.84 -9.93
CA THR A 131 5.21 16.75 -10.74
C THR A 131 5.99 16.62 -12.06
N PRO A 132 5.99 15.46 -12.73
CA PRO A 132 6.61 15.33 -14.04
C PRO A 132 6.09 16.32 -15.08
N ASN A 133 4.84 16.79 -14.97
CA ASN A 133 4.28 17.80 -15.86
C ASN A 133 4.91 19.19 -15.61
N GLN A 134 5.02 19.59 -14.34
CA GLN A 134 5.66 20.85 -13.97
C GLN A 134 7.15 20.89 -14.36
N ILE A 135 7.87 19.79 -14.18
CA ILE A 135 9.26 19.69 -14.64
C ILE A 135 9.31 19.78 -16.17
N ALA A 136 8.41 19.11 -16.88
CA ALA A 136 8.33 19.18 -18.34
C ALA A 136 8.03 20.59 -18.84
N GLU A 137 7.16 21.31 -18.17
CA GLU A 137 6.84 22.69 -18.44
C GLU A 137 8.07 23.60 -18.22
N GLY A 138 8.77 23.48 -17.10
CA GLY A 138 10.01 24.23 -16.82
C GLY A 138 11.15 23.93 -17.78
N MET A 139 11.22 22.71 -18.34
CA MET A 139 12.22 22.32 -19.34
C MET A 139 11.86 22.72 -20.77
N SER A 140 10.59 23.05 -21.04
CA SER A 140 10.12 23.32 -22.40
C SER A 140 10.41 24.77 -22.80
N THR A 141 10.84 24.96 -24.05
CA THR A 141 11.02 26.25 -24.68
C THR A 141 10.07 26.40 -25.88
N LYS A 142 9.99 27.60 -26.49
CA LYS A 142 9.19 27.81 -27.72
C LYS A 142 9.61 26.90 -28.85
N GLU A 143 10.90 26.50 -28.89
CA GLU A 143 11.49 25.71 -29.97
C GLU A 143 11.50 24.20 -29.62
N GLN A 144 11.48 23.83 -28.34
CA GLN A 144 11.61 22.45 -27.89
C GLN A 144 10.60 22.14 -26.80
N SER A 145 9.61 21.30 -27.12
CA SER A 145 8.65 20.79 -26.16
C SER A 145 9.13 19.49 -25.53
N VAL A 146 9.12 19.42 -24.21
CA VAL A 146 9.50 18.23 -23.44
C VAL A 146 8.24 17.59 -22.84
N SER A 147 8.08 16.28 -23.06
CA SER A 147 6.93 15.55 -22.51
C SER A 147 7.16 15.08 -21.09
N ALA A 148 6.08 14.93 -20.32
CA ALA A 148 6.15 14.30 -18.99
C ALA A 148 6.70 12.86 -19.04
N TYR A 149 6.57 12.16 -20.16
CA TYR A 149 7.18 10.84 -20.35
C TYR A 149 8.72 10.95 -20.39
N THR A 150 9.26 11.92 -21.12
CA THR A 150 10.70 12.22 -21.17
C THR A 150 11.25 12.52 -19.78
N VAL A 151 10.52 13.35 -19.00
CA VAL A 151 10.86 13.67 -17.61
C VAL A 151 10.87 12.41 -16.71
N LYS A 152 9.90 11.53 -16.87
CA LYS A 152 9.91 10.25 -16.12
C LYS A 152 11.14 9.40 -16.45
N GLN A 153 11.63 9.44 -17.70
CA GLN A 153 12.87 8.75 -18.06
C GLN A 153 14.10 9.42 -17.44
N LEU A 154 14.15 10.76 -17.41
CA LEU A 154 15.22 11.53 -16.74
C LEU A 154 15.25 11.28 -15.24
N LEU A 155 14.10 11.32 -14.58
CA LEU A 155 13.96 10.97 -13.15
C LEU A 155 14.51 9.57 -12.87
N LYS A 156 14.17 8.59 -13.72
CA LYS A 156 14.66 7.22 -13.60
C LYS A 156 16.18 7.12 -13.83
N LYS A 157 16.71 7.80 -14.87
CA LYS A 157 18.12 7.85 -15.20
C LYS A 157 18.94 8.45 -14.05
N ASN A 158 18.45 9.53 -13.44
CA ASN A 158 19.06 10.23 -12.32
C ASN A 158 18.67 9.63 -10.95
N LYS A 159 18.14 8.39 -10.92
CA LYS A 159 17.80 7.62 -9.71
C LYS A 159 16.77 8.27 -8.78
N TYR A 160 16.04 9.29 -9.22
CA TYR A 160 14.91 9.84 -8.48
C TYR A 160 13.75 8.85 -8.47
N LYS A 161 13.20 8.61 -7.29
CA LYS A 161 12.02 7.76 -7.07
C LYS A 161 11.08 8.45 -6.10
N LYS A 162 9.79 8.40 -6.35
CA LYS A 162 8.78 8.86 -5.39
C LYS A 162 8.87 7.99 -4.14
N ARG A 163 9.23 8.59 -3.01
CA ARG A 163 9.45 7.87 -1.74
C ARG A 163 8.63 8.52 -0.64
N LYS A 164 8.15 7.70 0.29
CA LYS A 164 7.62 8.13 1.58
C LYS A 164 8.70 7.94 2.64
N ALA A 165 8.84 8.90 3.57
CA ALA A 165 9.76 8.74 4.69
C ALA A 165 9.44 7.44 5.45
N ARG A 166 10.47 6.63 5.70
CA ARG A 166 10.35 5.38 6.42
C ARG A 166 10.79 5.57 7.87
N LYS A 167 9.89 5.32 8.81
CA LYS A 167 10.20 5.29 10.23
C LYS A 167 11.06 4.04 10.53
N SER A 168 12.38 4.12 10.36
CA SER A 168 13.30 2.99 10.55
C SER A 168 14.36 3.25 11.62
N LYS A 169 14.61 4.51 11.99
CA LYS A 169 15.55 4.86 13.05
C LYS A 169 14.86 4.73 14.41
N SER A 170 15.39 3.88 15.29
CA SER A 170 14.98 3.81 16.69
C SER A 170 15.72 4.90 17.48
N LEU A 171 15.02 5.56 18.42
CA LEU A 171 15.62 6.55 19.32
C LEU A 171 16.55 5.93 20.36
N GLY A 172 16.53 4.60 20.49
CA GLY A 172 17.38 3.87 21.43
C GLY A 172 17.38 2.37 21.16
N THR A 173 18.35 1.69 21.74
CA THR A 173 18.43 0.24 21.84
C THR A 173 18.21 -0.15 23.28
N SER A 174 17.37 -1.16 23.53
CA SER A 174 17.24 -1.75 24.86
C SER A 174 18.22 -2.90 24.99
N PRO A 175 19.01 -2.98 26.06
CA PRO A 175 19.72 -4.20 26.41
C PRO A 175 18.72 -5.34 26.50
N PHE A 176 19.14 -6.56 26.19
CA PHE A 176 18.27 -7.75 26.21
C PHE A 176 17.04 -7.72 25.32
N ARG A 177 17.06 -6.87 24.29
CA ARG A 177 15.93 -6.76 23.34
C ARG A 177 15.64 -8.09 22.64
N ASP A 178 16.67 -8.72 22.11
CA ASP A 178 16.53 -9.95 21.32
C ASP A 178 16.15 -11.15 22.22
N GLU A 179 16.65 -11.16 23.46
CA GLU A 179 16.28 -12.14 24.48
C GLU A 179 14.79 -12.03 24.84
N GLN A 180 14.28 -10.80 25.00
CA GLN A 180 12.85 -10.59 25.27
C GLN A 180 11.98 -11.04 24.10
N PHE A 181 12.40 -10.80 22.87
CA PHE A 181 11.68 -11.35 21.71
C PHE A 181 11.66 -12.88 21.68
N LYS A 182 12.75 -13.53 22.08
CA LYS A 182 12.81 -14.99 22.23
C LYS A 182 11.85 -15.48 23.33
N THR A 183 11.84 -14.81 24.48
CA THR A 183 10.92 -15.08 25.59
C THR A 183 9.46 -15.01 25.12
N ILE A 184 9.07 -13.90 24.45
CA ILE A 184 7.72 -13.76 23.91
C ILE A 184 7.40 -14.86 22.87
N ALA A 185 8.35 -15.22 22.01
CA ALA A 185 8.14 -16.27 21.02
C ALA A 185 7.94 -17.64 21.67
N THR A 186 8.71 -17.96 22.72
CA THR A 186 8.57 -19.20 23.50
C THR A 186 7.22 -19.26 24.20
N LEU A 187 6.84 -18.22 24.94
CA LEU A 187 5.53 -18.13 25.60
C LEU A 187 4.37 -18.31 24.63
N ARG A 188 4.44 -17.63 23.47
CA ARG A 188 3.42 -17.78 22.43
C ARG A 188 3.31 -19.22 21.92
N LYS A 189 4.44 -19.90 21.71
CA LYS A 189 4.47 -21.30 21.26
C LYS A 189 3.86 -22.23 22.31
N GLU A 190 4.22 -22.08 23.57
CA GLU A 190 3.71 -22.86 24.70
C GLU A 190 2.20 -22.69 24.86
N TYR A 191 1.71 -21.45 24.93
CA TYR A 191 0.28 -21.16 25.07
C TYR A 191 -0.53 -21.64 23.87
N MET A 192 0.02 -21.50 22.66
CA MET A 192 -0.64 -21.99 21.46
C MET A 192 -0.75 -23.52 21.47
N ALA A 193 0.31 -24.23 21.87
CA ALA A 193 0.33 -25.69 21.97
C ALA A 193 -0.62 -26.20 23.06
N ALA A 194 -0.70 -25.50 24.19
CA ALA A 194 -1.61 -25.83 25.30
C ALA A 194 -3.09 -25.43 25.01
N GLY A 195 -3.40 -24.79 23.89
CA GLY A 195 -4.75 -24.33 23.59
C GLY A 195 -5.20 -23.12 24.41
N LEU A 196 -4.30 -22.48 25.15
CA LEU A 196 -4.58 -21.36 26.02
C LEU A 196 -4.73 -20.04 25.23
N PRO A 197 -5.50 -19.07 25.76
CA PRO A 197 -5.70 -17.77 25.12
C PRO A 197 -4.42 -16.92 25.08
N ILE A 198 -4.23 -16.26 23.94
CA ILE A 198 -3.16 -15.27 23.73
C ILE A 198 -3.80 -14.01 23.17
N ILE A 199 -3.76 -12.94 23.94
CA ILE A 199 -4.25 -11.63 23.50
C ILE A 199 -3.12 -10.63 23.35
N SER A 200 -3.26 -9.74 22.38
CA SER A 200 -2.42 -8.55 22.22
C SER A 200 -3.28 -7.32 22.54
N ILE A 201 -2.79 -6.46 23.40
CA ILE A 201 -3.52 -5.29 23.88
C ILE A 201 -2.77 -4.00 23.56
N ASP A 202 -3.52 -2.96 23.20
CA ASP A 202 -2.97 -1.61 23.06
C ASP A 202 -4.09 -0.57 22.90
N THR A 203 -3.77 0.71 23.18
CA THR A 203 -4.65 1.85 22.90
C THR A 203 -4.28 2.46 21.55
N LYS A 204 -5.21 2.40 20.60
CA LYS A 204 -5.07 3.15 19.34
C LYS A 204 -5.07 4.65 19.63
N LYS A 205 -4.34 5.43 18.80
CA LYS A 205 -4.39 6.90 18.87
C LYS A 205 -5.82 7.38 19.06
N LYS A 206 -6.02 8.25 20.07
CA LYS A 206 -7.31 8.87 20.38
C LYS A 206 -7.88 9.60 19.16
N GLU A 207 -9.19 9.54 19.01
CA GLU A 207 -9.91 10.18 17.92
C GLU A 207 -10.78 11.29 18.48
N LEU A 208 -10.70 12.47 17.86
CA LEU A 208 -11.55 13.60 18.22
C LEU A 208 -12.91 13.48 17.55
N LEU A 209 -13.96 13.79 18.30
CA LEU A 209 -15.33 13.92 17.79
C LEU A 209 -15.61 15.38 17.45
N GLY A 210 -16.47 15.62 16.47
CA GLY A 210 -16.86 16.96 16.04
C GLY A 210 -16.60 17.21 14.57
N ASN A 211 -16.83 18.43 14.12
CA ASN A 211 -16.68 18.84 12.73
C ASN A 211 -15.21 19.09 12.35
N LEU A 212 -14.37 18.06 12.52
CA LEU A 212 -12.93 18.09 12.33
C LEU A 212 -12.51 17.31 11.09
N TYR A 213 -11.44 17.76 10.43
CA TYR A 213 -10.90 17.10 9.24
C TYR A 213 -10.31 15.72 9.57
N ARG A 214 -10.59 14.77 8.69
CA ARG A 214 -9.97 13.45 8.73
C ARG A 214 -9.46 13.06 7.35
N GLU A 215 -8.19 12.70 7.28
CA GLU A 215 -7.57 12.27 6.03
C GLU A 215 -8.36 11.12 5.39
N GLY A 216 -8.65 11.25 4.09
CA GLY A 216 -9.33 10.26 3.28
C GLY A 216 -10.20 10.86 2.21
N ARG A 217 -10.80 10.00 1.39
CA ARG A 217 -11.71 10.39 0.31
C ARG A 217 -12.96 9.52 0.35
N LEU A 218 -14.11 10.15 0.26
CA LEU A 218 -15.41 9.49 0.18
C LEU A 218 -16.14 9.96 -1.07
N TYR A 219 -17.01 9.10 -1.60
CA TYR A 219 -18.00 9.53 -2.60
C TYR A 219 -19.16 10.18 -1.89
N THR A 220 -19.35 11.48 -2.11
CA THR A 220 -20.43 12.27 -1.52
C THR A 220 -21.17 13.04 -2.61
N LYS A 221 -22.45 13.33 -2.42
CA LYS A 221 -23.21 14.16 -3.36
C LYS A 221 -22.85 15.64 -3.21
N GLU A 222 -22.49 16.06 -2.01
CA GLU A 222 -22.17 17.44 -1.67
C GLU A 222 -20.79 17.54 -1.01
N ILE A 223 -20.23 18.75 -1.03
CA ILE A 223 -18.95 19.02 -0.38
C ILE A 223 -19.17 19.03 1.14
N LEU A 224 -18.51 18.17 1.86
CA LEU A 224 -18.46 18.20 3.32
C LEU A 224 -17.49 19.31 3.76
N ARG A 225 -17.98 20.27 4.52
CA ARG A 225 -17.19 21.38 5.06
C ARG A 225 -16.89 21.10 6.52
N VAL A 226 -15.61 21.21 6.90
CA VAL A 226 -15.12 21.07 8.28
C VAL A 226 -14.43 22.37 8.69
N TYR A 227 -14.05 22.48 9.96
CA TYR A 227 -13.23 23.61 10.41
C TYR A 227 -11.91 23.67 9.63
N ASP A 228 -11.39 24.87 9.43
CA ASP A 228 -10.13 25.14 8.73
C ASP A 228 -8.89 24.71 9.56
N HIS A 229 -9.07 24.53 10.90
CA HIS A 229 -8.06 24.06 11.82
C HIS A 229 -8.60 22.96 12.74
N ASP A 230 -7.82 21.92 12.97
CA ASP A 230 -8.17 20.77 13.83
C ASP A 230 -7.71 21.00 15.29
N PHE A 231 -8.05 22.13 15.88
CA PHE A 231 -7.70 22.41 17.27
C PHE A 231 -8.47 21.48 18.22
N PRO A 232 -7.80 20.82 19.20
CA PRO A 232 -8.46 19.89 20.11
C PRO A 232 -9.59 20.50 20.95
N TYR A 233 -9.56 21.81 21.20
CA TYR A 233 -10.61 22.51 21.94
C TYR A 233 -11.92 22.70 21.14
N LEU A 234 -11.86 22.52 19.81
CA LEU A 234 -13.03 22.53 18.94
C LEU A 234 -13.74 21.16 18.89
N ALA A 235 -13.18 20.15 19.57
CA ALA A 235 -13.77 18.82 19.59
C ALA A 235 -14.94 18.77 20.59
N ASP A 236 -16.04 18.13 20.17
CA ASP A 236 -17.19 17.84 21.01
C ASP A 236 -16.92 16.72 22.03
N GLY A 237 -15.84 15.96 21.83
CA GLY A 237 -15.43 14.88 22.70
C GLY A 237 -14.23 14.10 22.16
N VAL A 238 -13.82 13.08 22.90
CA VAL A 238 -12.68 12.22 22.58
C VAL A 238 -13.10 10.77 22.69
N VAL A 239 -12.73 9.96 21.69
CA VAL A 239 -12.85 8.50 21.73
C VAL A 239 -11.50 7.91 22.05
N ILE A 240 -11.45 6.99 23.01
CA ILE A 240 -10.25 6.22 23.37
C ILE A 240 -10.44 4.77 22.92
N PRO A 241 -9.94 4.38 21.73
CA PRO A 241 -10.14 3.03 21.23
C PRO A 241 -9.10 2.08 21.84
N TYR A 242 -9.41 1.50 22.99
CA TYR A 242 -8.62 0.41 23.55
C TYR A 242 -9.00 -0.90 22.85
N THR A 243 -8.02 -1.70 22.50
CA THR A 243 -8.27 -2.88 21.67
C THR A 243 -7.60 -4.12 22.27
N ILE A 244 -8.35 -5.20 22.31
CA ILE A 244 -7.90 -6.55 22.63
C ILE A 244 -7.98 -7.37 21.34
N TYR A 245 -6.85 -7.92 20.91
CA TYR A 245 -6.79 -8.79 19.74
C TYR A 245 -6.48 -10.23 20.16
N ASP A 246 -7.42 -11.11 19.94
CA ASP A 246 -7.26 -12.55 20.10
C ASP A 246 -6.50 -13.12 18.89
N LEU A 247 -5.28 -13.58 19.15
CA LEU A 247 -4.38 -14.04 18.09
C LEU A 247 -4.84 -15.36 17.45
N ARG A 248 -5.50 -16.22 18.23
CA ARG A 248 -5.92 -17.56 17.78
C ARG A 248 -7.15 -17.47 16.87
N HIS A 249 -8.13 -16.68 17.25
CA HIS A 249 -9.40 -16.56 16.53
C HIS A 249 -9.40 -15.42 15.49
N ASN A 250 -8.33 -14.61 15.40
CA ASN A 250 -8.25 -13.45 14.54
C ASN A 250 -9.43 -12.48 14.77
N ARG A 251 -9.73 -12.19 16.05
CA ARG A 251 -10.83 -11.30 16.47
C ARG A 251 -10.28 -10.13 17.25
N ALA A 252 -10.77 -8.94 16.94
CA ALA A 252 -10.48 -7.72 17.66
C ALA A 252 -11.71 -7.25 18.43
N TYR A 253 -11.52 -6.95 19.70
CA TYR A 253 -12.55 -6.40 20.58
C TYR A 253 -12.11 -4.98 20.94
N VAL A 254 -12.85 -4.01 20.42
CA VAL A 254 -12.54 -2.58 20.59
C VAL A 254 -13.46 -2.00 21.65
N TYR A 255 -12.86 -1.36 22.64
CA TYR A 255 -13.56 -0.66 23.71
C TYR A 255 -13.39 0.84 23.52
N LEU A 256 -14.48 1.52 23.23
CA LEU A 256 -14.49 2.97 23.04
C LEU A 256 -14.70 3.64 24.39
N GLY A 257 -13.61 4.02 25.04
CA GLY A 257 -13.66 4.77 26.30
C GLY A 257 -14.07 6.23 26.05
N THR A 258 -14.95 6.73 26.90
CA THR A 258 -15.48 8.11 26.84
C THR A 258 -14.79 9.04 27.85
N SER A 259 -13.92 8.51 28.73
CA SER A 259 -13.34 9.24 29.85
C SER A 259 -11.80 9.32 29.74
N LYS A 260 -11.06 8.54 30.50
CA LYS A 260 -9.60 8.57 30.59
C LYS A 260 -9.00 7.19 30.33
N ASP A 261 -7.82 7.18 29.70
CA ASP A 261 -7.01 5.99 29.46
C ASP A 261 -6.17 5.72 30.71
N THR A 262 -6.68 4.86 31.60
CA THR A 262 -6.06 4.50 32.86
C THR A 262 -5.81 2.99 32.99
N ALA A 263 -5.03 2.57 33.95
CA ALA A 263 -4.81 1.14 34.24
C ALA A 263 -6.10 0.40 34.56
N GLU A 264 -7.02 1.05 35.29
CA GLU A 264 -8.33 0.51 35.63
C GLU A 264 -9.19 0.28 34.37
N PHE A 265 -9.22 1.27 33.45
CA PHE A 265 -9.91 1.12 32.17
C PHE A 265 -9.40 -0.07 31.38
N VAL A 266 -8.07 -0.22 31.30
CA VAL A 266 -7.44 -1.34 30.60
C VAL A 266 -7.88 -2.68 31.18
N VAL A 267 -7.80 -2.82 32.51
CA VAL A 267 -8.15 -4.07 33.19
C VAL A 267 -9.64 -4.36 33.13
N ASP A 268 -10.49 -3.34 33.18
CA ASP A 268 -11.94 -3.49 32.98
C ASP A 268 -12.28 -3.98 31.57
N CYS A 269 -11.55 -3.51 30.55
CA CYS A 269 -11.70 -4.04 29.18
C CYS A 269 -11.34 -5.54 29.12
N ILE A 270 -10.25 -5.96 29.76
CA ILE A 270 -9.84 -7.39 29.80
C ILE A 270 -10.87 -8.21 30.57
N ARG A 271 -11.36 -7.70 31.72
CA ARG A 271 -12.42 -8.34 32.51
C ARG A 271 -13.69 -8.54 31.70
N HIS A 272 -14.15 -7.50 31.01
CA HIS A 272 -15.33 -7.56 30.17
C HIS A 272 -15.14 -8.53 29.00
N TRP A 273 -13.96 -8.48 28.33
CA TRP A 273 -13.65 -9.40 27.26
C TRP A 273 -13.71 -10.85 27.73
N TRP A 274 -13.10 -11.15 28.86
CA TRP A 274 -13.09 -12.52 29.40
C TRP A 274 -14.50 -13.00 29.73
N ARG A 275 -15.27 -12.22 30.46
CA ARG A 275 -16.62 -12.59 30.90
C ARG A 275 -17.62 -12.76 29.77
N ASN A 276 -17.50 -12.00 28.70
CA ASN A 276 -18.47 -11.99 27.59
C ASN A 276 -18.04 -12.80 26.37
N TYR A 277 -16.75 -13.08 26.24
CA TYR A 277 -16.22 -13.76 25.05
C TYR A 277 -15.15 -14.79 25.38
N GLY A 278 -14.17 -14.45 26.21
CA GLY A 278 -12.99 -15.27 26.46
C GLY A 278 -13.33 -16.60 27.14
N SER A 279 -14.17 -16.57 28.18
CA SER A 279 -14.56 -17.79 28.92
C SER A 279 -15.32 -18.80 28.05
N GLU A 280 -16.13 -18.33 27.09
CA GLU A 280 -16.82 -19.20 26.14
C GLU A 280 -15.86 -19.79 25.09
N LEU A 281 -14.94 -18.96 24.59
CA LEU A 281 -13.95 -19.37 23.58
C LEU A 281 -12.88 -20.32 24.14
N TYR A 282 -12.61 -20.21 25.45
CA TYR A 282 -11.56 -20.96 26.16
C TYR A 282 -12.06 -21.52 27.49
N PRO A 283 -13.03 -22.42 27.48
CA PRO A 283 -13.75 -22.87 28.71
C PRO A 283 -12.87 -23.63 29.72
N THR A 284 -11.74 -24.15 29.28
CA THR A 284 -10.81 -24.91 30.14
C THR A 284 -9.51 -24.16 30.43
N ALA A 285 -9.44 -22.86 30.07
CA ALA A 285 -8.21 -22.12 30.25
C ALA A 285 -7.94 -21.80 31.71
N SER A 286 -6.75 -22.19 32.18
CA SER A 286 -6.22 -21.88 33.51
C SER A 286 -5.34 -20.64 33.52
N ALA A 287 -4.93 -20.15 32.33
CA ALA A 287 -4.05 -19.00 32.18
C ALA A 287 -4.36 -18.20 30.90
N LEU A 288 -4.07 -16.90 30.94
CA LEU A 288 -4.20 -15.97 29.82
C LEU A 288 -2.86 -15.28 29.57
N LEU A 289 -2.29 -15.42 28.37
CA LEU A 289 -1.11 -14.65 27.96
C LEU A 289 -1.53 -13.31 27.36
N VAL A 290 -1.02 -12.24 27.96
CA VAL A 290 -1.26 -10.87 27.53
C VAL A 290 0.03 -10.25 26.98
N LEU A 291 0.03 -9.90 25.71
CA LEU A 291 1.12 -9.22 25.03
C LEU A 291 0.82 -7.73 24.98
N ALA A 292 1.70 -6.89 25.51
CA ALA A 292 1.52 -5.45 25.53
C ALA A 292 2.82 -4.73 25.16
N ASP A 293 2.73 -3.48 24.72
CA ASP A 293 3.91 -2.63 24.73
C ASP A 293 4.24 -2.18 26.17
N GLY A 294 5.41 -1.56 26.34
CA GLY A 294 5.87 -1.11 27.68
C GLY A 294 5.41 0.29 28.06
N GLY A 295 4.50 0.90 27.28
CA GLY A 295 4.10 2.31 27.44
C GLY A 295 2.64 2.50 27.86
N GLY A 296 2.26 3.76 28.09
CA GLY A 296 0.87 4.12 28.35
C GLY A 296 0.29 3.56 29.63
N SER A 297 -1.04 3.34 29.63
CA SER A 297 -1.84 2.84 30.76
C SER A 297 -1.49 1.41 31.21
N ASN A 298 -0.94 0.59 30.28
CA ASN A 298 -0.49 -0.78 30.50
C ASN A 298 1.04 -0.87 30.73
N SER A 299 1.69 0.21 31.16
CA SER A 299 3.13 0.23 31.37
C SER A 299 3.59 -0.79 32.41
N SER A 300 4.65 -1.54 32.08
CA SER A 300 5.29 -2.51 32.98
C SER A 300 5.86 -1.88 34.26
N ARG A 301 6.04 -0.57 34.30
CA ARG A 301 6.55 0.18 35.46
C ARG A 301 5.46 0.61 36.43
N HIS A 302 4.19 0.59 36.02
CA HIS A 302 3.08 1.11 36.83
C HIS A 302 2.58 0.06 37.83
N PHE A 303 2.71 0.35 39.11
CA PHE A 303 2.22 -0.52 40.18
C PHE A 303 0.69 -0.55 40.25
N VAL A 304 0.01 0.54 39.88
CA VAL A 304 -1.45 0.54 39.78
C VAL A 304 -1.95 -0.50 38.78
N PHE A 305 -1.28 -0.62 37.62
CA PHE A 305 -1.60 -1.66 36.63
C PHE A 305 -1.42 -3.07 37.19
N LYS A 306 -0.31 -3.31 37.92
CA LYS A 306 -0.07 -4.61 38.58
C LYS A 306 -1.12 -4.93 39.64
N ALA A 307 -1.53 -3.95 40.44
CA ALA A 307 -2.59 -4.11 41.45
C ALA A 307 -3.93 -4.45 40.81
N GLU A 308 -4.27 -3.83 39.69
CA GLU A 308 -5.51 -4.15 38.97
C GLU A 308 -5.44 -5.53 38.30
N LEU A 309 -4.27 -5.96 37.77
CA LEU A 309 -4.07 -7.32 37.24
C LEU A 309 -4.19 -8.38 38.34
N GLU A 310 -3.68 -8.12 39.53
CA GLU A 310 -3.82 -9.01 40.68
C GLU A 310 -5.30 -9.22 41.04
N LYS A 311 -6.08 -8.14 41.12
CA LYS A 311 -7.51 -8.20 41.32
C LYS A 311 -8.23 -8.96 40.19
N LEU A 312 -7.78 -8.76 38.94
CA LEU A 312 -8.33 -9.45 37.80
C LEU A 312 -8.09 -10.95 37.88
N ALA A 313 -6.88 -11.39 38.19
CA ALA A 313 -6.53 -12.80 38.32
C ALA A 313 -7.37 -13.50 39.40
N ILE A 314 -7.58 -12.81 40.52
CA ILE A 314 -8.45 -13.29 41.61
C ILE A 314 -9.90 -13.40 41.14
N ASP A 315 -10.44 -12.35 40.54
CA ASP A 315 -11.81 -12.25 40.07
C ASP A 315 -12.16 -13.28 38.99
N LEU A 316 -11.24 -13.55 38.08
CA LEU A 316 -11.43 -14.52 37.00
C LEU A 316 -11.02 -15.93 37.36
N SER A 317 -10.33 -16.13 38.49
CA SER A 317 -9.78 -17.42 38.95
C SER A 317 -8.82 -18.06 37.92
N ILE A 318 -8.10 -17.25 37.16
CA ILE A 318 -7.08 -17.71 36.18
C ILE A 318 -5.78 -16.93 36.34
N GLU A 319 -4.66 -17.54 35.96
CA GLU A 319 -3.37 -16.84 35.88
C GLU A 319 -3.40 -15.80 34.75
N ILE A 320 -2.96 -14.56 35.04
CA ILE A 320 -2.71 -13.56 34.02
C ILE A 320 -1.20 -13.44 33.81
N ARG A 321 -0.72 -13.95 32.67
CA ARG A 321 0.68 -13.89 32.26
C ARG A 321 0.93 -12.68 31.41
N MET A 322 1.74 -11.73 31.89
CA MET A 322 2.16 -10.56 31.13
C MET A 322 3.49 -10.79 30.42
N ALA A 323 3.60 -10.35 29.18
CA ALA A 323 4.85 -10.25 28.46
C ALA A 323 4.87 -8.94 27.65
N HIS A 324 5.72 -8.00 28.08
CA HIS A 324 5.83 -6.69 27.43
C HIS A 324 6.88 -6.70 26.33
N TYR A 325 6.59 -6.05 25.21
CA TYR A 325 7.59 -5.77 24.19
C TYR A 325 8.63 -4.78 24.73
N PRO A 326 9.90 -4.91 24.32
CA PRO A 326 10.95 -3.97 24.72
C PRO A 326 10.60 -2.53 24.31
N PRO A 327 11.14 -1.52 24.99
CA PRO A 327 10.99 -0.12 24.61
C PRO A 327 11.32 0.12 23.12
N TYR A 328 10.61 1.04 22.47
CA TYR A 328 10.72 1.37 21.05
C TYR A 328 10.40 0.24 20.08
N CYS A 329 9.76 -0.81 20.56
CA CYS A 329 9.41 -2.00 19.77
C CYS A 329 7.89 -2.22 19.60
N SER A 330 7.05 -1.22 19.91
CA SER A 330 5.57 -1.32 19.79
C SER A 330 5.10 -1.81 18.44
N LYS A 331 5.78 -1.42 17.35
CA LYS A 331 5.48 -1.89 15.98
C LYS A 331 5.49 -3.41 15.81
N TRP A 332 6.09 -4.17 16.75
CA TRP A 332 6.13 -5.63 16.75
C TRP A 332 4.96 -6.23 17.52
N ASN A 333 4.21 -5.43 18.28
CA ASN A 333 2.97 -5.86 18.88
C ASN A 333 1.97 -6.22 17.76
N PRO A 334 1.42 -7.46 17.72
CA PRO A 334 0.56 -7.92 16.62
C PRO A 334 -0.61 -6.99 16.31
N ILE A 335 -1.18 -6.36 17.29
CA ILE A 335 -2.32 -5.45 17.16
C ILE A 335 -2.02 -4.25 16.26
N GLU A 336 -0.78 -3.73 16.31
CA GLU A 336 -0.34 -2.54 15.57
C GLU A 336 -0.40 -2.72 14.05
N HIS A 337 -0.17 -3.94 13.55
CA HIS A 337 -0.16 -4.21 12.11
C HIS A 337 -1.31 -5.10 11.63
N ARG A 338 -1.94 -5.87 12.53
CA ARG A 338 -3.05 -6.75 12.18
C ARG A 338 -4.42 -6.13 12.38
N VAL A 339 -4.53 -5.08 13.22
CA VAL A 339 -5.82 -4.48 13.59
C VAL A 339 -5.86 -2.98 13.29
N PHE A 340 -4.99 -2.18 13.87
CA PHE A 340 -5.07 -0.71 13.81
C PHE A 340 -5.11 -0.09 12.40
N PRO A 341 -4.37 -0.59 11.38
CA PRO A 341 -4.51 -0.06 10.02
C PRO A 341 -5.92 -0.25 9.43
N HIS A 342 -6.60 -1.33 9.81
CA HIS A 342 -7.95 -1.63 9.34
C HIS A 342 -9.00 -0.76 10.05
N LEU A 343 -8.84 -0.53 11.36
CA LEU A 343 -9.66 0.42 12.10
C LEU A 343 -9.50 1.85 11.56
N THR A 344 -8.27 2.28 11.30
CA THR A 344 -7.99 3.60 10.69
C THR A 344 -8.66 3.72 9.32
N ARG A 345 -8.57 2.69 8.49
CA ARG A 345 -9.20 2.69 7.16
C ARG A 345 -10.73 2.76 7.24
N ALA A 346 -11.34 2.10 8.22
CA ALA A 346 -12.79 2.11 8.40
C ALA A 346 -13.35 3.51 8.73
N MET A 347 -12.52 4.38 9.34
CA MET A 347 -12.91 5.75 9.69
C MET A 347 -12.40 6.81 8.70
N GLN A 348 -11.68 6.41 7.66
CA GLN A 348 -10.98 7.31 6.75
C GLN A 348 -11.96 8.26 6.03
N GLY A 349 -11.71 9.56 6.08
CA GLY A 349 -12.51 10.60 5.41
C GLY A 349 -13.87 10.91 6.06
N VAL A 350 -14.26 10.20 7.13
CA VAL A 350 -15.55 10.39 7.80
C VAL A 350 -15.41 11.43 8.92
N ILE A 351 -16.35 12.37 8.99
CA ILE A 351 -16.49 13.29 10.14
C ILE A 351 -17.08 12.47 11.30
N LEU A 352 -16.34 12.31 12.39
CA LEU A 352 -16.78 11.54 13.55
C LEU A 352 -17.60 12.41 14.48
N THR A 353 -18.92 12.22 14.52
CA THR A 353 -19.84 13.04 15.31
C THR A 353 -20.27 12.38 16.63
N SER A 354 -20.06 11.09 16.81
CA SER A 354 -20.46 10.38 18.01
C SER A 354 -19.72 9.06 18.21
N HIS A 355 -19.67 8.55 19.45
CA HIS A 355 -19.15 7.22 19.77
C HIS A 355 -19.93 6.13 19.01
N LYS A 356 -21.24 6.29 18.85
CA LYS A 356 -22.08 5.32 18.10
C LYS A 356 -21.71 5.25 16.62
N LEU A 357 -21.41 6.38 15.99
CA LEU A 357 -20.91 6.39 14.60
C LEU A 357 -19.56 5.68 14.50
N VAL A 358 -18.64 5.96 15.43
CA VAL A 358 -17.34 5.28 15.48
C VAL A 358 -17.53 3.77 15.64
N GLN A 359 -18.39 3.32 16.54
CA GLN A 359 -18.74 1.91 16.72
C GLN A 359 -19.19 1.29 15.38
N THR A 360 -20.19 1.89 14.73
CA THR A 360 -20.74 1.39 13.47
C THR A 360 -19.68 1.30 12.34
N LEU A 361 -18.76 2.25 12.30
CA LEU A 361 -17.65 2.24 11.31
C LEU A 361 -16.65 1.13 11.62
N LEU A 362 -16.25 0.97 12.87
CA LEU A 362 -15.25 -0.01 13.27
C LEU A 362 -15.74 -1.46 13.14
N GLU A 363 -17.03 -1.72 13.40
CA GLU A 363 -17.65 -3.05 13.21
C GLU A 363 -17.59 -3.53 11.75
N LYS A 364 -17.51 -2.59 10.80
CA LYS A 364 -17.34 -2.90 9.35
C LYS A 364 -15.90 -3.22 8.96
N ALA A 365 -14.93 -3.03 9.86
CA ALA A 365 -13.54 -3.30 9.55
C ALA A 365 -13.31 -4.80 9.40
N THR A 366 -12.76 -5.20 8.26
CA THR A 366 -12.44 -6.59 7.95
C THR A 366 -11.16 -6.68 7.10
N THR A 367 -10.66 -7.89 6.93
CA THR A 367 -9.48 -8.19 6.11
C THR A 367 -9.72 -9.40 5.21
N ARG A 368 -8.88 -9.60 4.21
CA ARG A 368 -8.88 -10.81 3.39
C ARG A 368 -8.66 -12.09 4.21
N THR A 369 -8.01 -11.97 5.38
CA THR A 369 -7.73 -13.07 6.30
C THR A 369 -8.85 -13.29 7.33
N GLY A 370 -9.99 -12.60 7.18
CA GLY A 370 -11.19 -12.83 7.99
C GLY A 370 -11.15 -12.19 9.38
N LEU A 371 -10.47 -11.05 9.56
CA LEU A 371 -10.55 -10.29 10.82
C LEU A 371 -12.00 -9.96 11.12
N LYS A 372 -12.46 -10.27 12.34
CA LYS A 372 -13.76 -9.85 12.89
C LYS A 372 -13.54 -8.82 13.98
N VAL A 373 -14.32 -7.74 13.95
CA VAL A 373 -14.23 -6.65 14.93
C VAL A 373 -15.55 -6.57 15.68
N VAL A 374 -15.47 -6.58 17.00
CA VAL A 374 -16.58 -6.36 17.92
C VAL A 374 -16.29 -5.06 18.67
N VAL A 375 -17.26 -4.18 18.79
CA VAL A 375 -17.05 -2.86 19.40
C VAL A 375 -18.02 -2.63 20.55
N ASN A 376 -17.47 -2.25 21.71
CA ASN A 376 -18.22 -1.91 22.92
C ASN A 376 -17.95 -0.46 23.31
N ILE A 377 -18.96 0.28 23.76
CA ILE A 377 -18.79 1.63 24.30
C ILE A 377 -18.71 1.51 25.81
N PHE A 378 -17.65 2.08 26.41
CA PHE A 378 -17.43 2.12 27.85
C PHE A 378 -17.64 3.54 28.37
N GLU A 379 -18.73 3.73 29.09
CA GLU A 379 -19.13 5.03 29.64
C GLU A 379 -18.67 5.26 31.08
N ASN A 380 -17.91 4.30 31.65
CA ASN A 380 -17.36 4.42 32.99
C ASN A 380 -16.40 5.61 33.09
N ILE A 381 -16.46 6.32 34.17
CA ILE A 381 -15.59 7.46 34.44
C ILE A 381 -14.37 6.98 35.22
N TYR A 382 -13.18 7.19 34.64
CA TYR A 382 -11.91 6.85 35.26
C TYR A 382 -11.16 8.10 35.68
N GLN A 383 -10.43 8.01 36.80
CA GLN A 383 -9.66 9.10 37.36
C GLN A 383 -8.16 8.88 37.13
N ILE A 384 -7.44 9.94 36.74
CA ILE A 384 -5.99 9.93 36.59
C ILE A 384 -5.30 10.21 37.95
N GLY A 385 -4.02 9.85 38.05
CA GLY A 385 -3.20 10.19 39.21
C GLY A 385 -3.37 9.25 40.42
N ARG A 386 -4.11 8.14 40.26
CA ARG A 386 -4.22 7.11 41.30
C ARG A 386 -2.85 6.53 41.63
N LYS A 387 -2.60 6.27 42.91
CA LYS A 387 -1.39 5.62 43.43
C LYS A 387 -1.79 4.36 44.21
N VAL A 388 -0.89 3.42 44.29
CA VAL A 388 -1.02 2.27 45.22
C VAL A 388 -0.59 2.68 46.59
N ALA A 389 -0.96 1.95 47.65
CA ALA A 389 -0.47 2.12 49.00
C ALA A 389 1.07 1.90 49.03
N ASP A 390 1.75 2.57 49.95
CA ASP A 390 3.20 2.56 50.02
C ASP A 390 3.77 1.16 50.32
N ASP A 391 3.02 0.35 51.05
CA ASP A 391 3.33 -1.05 51.40
C ASP A 391 2.97 -2.06 50.31
N TYR A 392 2.24 -1.67 49.27
CA TYR A 392 1.80 -2.57 48.21
C TYR A 392 2.95 -3.37 47.56
N LYS A 393 4.11 -2.73 47.38
CA LYS A 393 5.28 -3.41 46.80
C LYS A 393 5.77 -4.60 47.60
N ALA A 394 5.59 -4.56 48.91
CA ALA A 394 6.00 -5.65 49.83
C ALA A 394 4.93 -6.76 49.90
N THR A 395 3.68 -6.44 49.60
CA THR A 395 2.53 -7.36 49.76
C THR A 395 1.94 -7.88 48.49
N MET A 396 2.37 -7.34 47.31
CA MET A 396 1.80 -7.73 46.02
C MET A 396 2.04 -9.21 45.68
N ARG A 397 1.04 -9.82 45.05
CA ARG A 397 1.08 -11.21 44.60
C ARG A 397 1.51 -11.36 43.13
N ILE A 398 2.32 -10.45 42.67
CA ILE A 398 2.90 -10.52 41.33
C ILE A 398 4.20 -11.33 41.41
N VAL A 399 4.28 -12.39 40.62
CA VAL A 399 5.47 -13.23 40.48
C VAL A 399 6.24 -12.79 39.26
N PHE A 400 7.40 -12.22 39.48
CA PHE A 400 8.29 -11.81 38.39
C PHE A 400 9.14 -13.00 37.95
N ASP A 401 9.44 -13.06 36.65
CA ASP A 401 10.40 -14.06 36.16
C ASP A 401 11.82 -13.71 36.64
N ASP A 402 12.65 -14.70 36.87
CA ASP A 402 14.04 -14.52 37.26
C ASP A 402 14.83 -13.75 36.20
N PHE A 403 14.52 -13.98 34.94
CA PHE A 403 15.14 -13.27 33.82
C PHE A 403 14.14 -12.32 33.18
N LEU A 404 14.50 -11.04 33.07
CA LEU A 404 13.69 -9.97 32.49
C LEU A 404 12.32 -9.77 33.17
N GLY A 405 12.24 -9.97 34.48
CA GLY A 405 11.04 -9.84 35.30
C GLY A 405 10.34 -8.47 35.18
N GLN A 406 11.11 -7.40 34.85
CA GLN A 406 10.50 -6.10 34.57
C GLN A 406 9.53 -6.10 33.37
N TRP A 407 9.66 -7.08 32.47
CA TRP A 407 8.78 -7.23 31.30
C TRP A 407 7.92 -8.49 31.36
N ASN A 408 8.32 -9.48 32.16
CA ASN A 408 7.67 -10.77 32.24
C ASN A 408 7.26 -11.07 33.68
N TYR A 409 5.98 -11.18 33.95
CA TYR A 409 5.46 -11.45 35.27
C TYR A 409 4.06 -12.08 35.21
N ARG A 410 3.62 -12.64 36.34
CA ARG A 410 2.33 -13.33 36.50
C ARG A 410 1.56 -12.73 37.66
N ALA A 411 0.27 -12.49 37.45
CA ALA A 411 -0.69 -12.31 38.51
C ALA A 411 -1.42 -13.65 38.73
N LEU A 412 -1.37 -14.14 39.96
CA LEU A 412 -1.93 -15.46 40.28
C LEU A 412 -3.32 -15.34 40.93
N PRO A 413 -4.25 -16.27 40.63
CA PRO A 413 -5.50 -16.38 41.35
C PRO A 413 -5.25 -16.77 42.84
N LEU A 414 -6.27 -16.61 43.66
CA LEU A 414 -6.21 -17.19 44.99
C LEU A 414 -6.09 -18.73 44.86
N ALA A 415 -5.23 -19.34 45.67
CA ALA A 415 -5.23 -20.78 45.78
C ALA A 415 -6.60 -21.23 46.22
N ALA A 416 -7.14 -22.26 45.57
CA ALA A 416 -8.38 -22.84 46.03
C ALA A 416 -8.18 -23.25 47.50
N PRO A 417 -9.13 -22.99 48.40
CA PRO A 417 -9.06 -23.53 49.75
C PRO A 417 -8.95 -25.06 49.64
N ILE A 418 -7.94 -25.60 50.29
CA ILE A 418 -7.66 -27.06 50.39
C ILE A 418 -8.80 -27.72 51.08
#